data_0f57daae5b5da5125723ece8eb2a6178
#
_entry.id   0f57daae5b5da5125723ece8eb2a6178
#
_cell.length_a   1.000
_cell.length_b   1.000
_cell.length_c   1.000
_cell.angle_alpha   90.00
_cell.angle_beta   90.00
_cell.angle_gamma   90.00
#
_symmetry.space_group_name_H-M   'P 1'
#
loop_
_entity.id
_entity.type
_entity.pdbx_description
1 polymer ?
#
loop_
_entity_poly.entity_id
_entity_poly.type
_entity_poly.pdbx_seq_one_letter_code
_entity_poly.pdbx_strand_id
1 'polypeptide(L)'
;METRTHHRSRRATPRRRRPGLLALAVLALTLPFGAAQARVQEGVVSWYGERFHNRPTASGELFDIAALTMAHPSLPFGTKVRVTNLRNGRSVVVRVNDRGPFVGARIADLSQAAADMLGFLRRGVVHARIEVLGDD
;
A
#
# COMPACT_ATOMS: atom_id res chain seq x y z
N MET A 1 10.61 -77.44 -61.01
CA MET A 1 11.54 -76.90 -60.02
C MET A 1 11.06 -75.52 -59.73
N GLU A 2 10.28 -75.38 -58.62
CA GLU A 2 9.58 -74.13 -58.26
C GLU A 2 10.42 -73.38 -57.25
N THR A 3 10.76 -72.18 -57.59
CA THR A 3 11.39 -71.26 -56.65
C THR A 3 10.35 -70.28 -56.13
N ARG A 4 9.92 -70.48 -54.86
CA ARG A 4 9.02 -69.60 -54.14
C ARG A 4 9.77 -68.39 -53.65
N THR A 5 9.40 -67.26 -54.20
CA THR A 5 9.90 -65.93 -53.67
C THR A 5 9.00 -65.54 -52.55
N HIS A 6 9.57 -65.49 -51.31
CA HIS A 6 8.86 -64.96 -50.17
C HIS A 6 8.93 -63.42 -50.15
N HIS A 7 7.78 -62.81 -50.36
CA HIS A 7 7.59 -61.39 -50.24
C HIS A 7 7.44 -61.08 -48.75
N ARG A 8 8.48 -60.55 -48.14
CA ARG A 8 8.43 -59.99 -46.75
C ARG A 8 7.74 -58.66 -46.78
N SER A 9 6.49 -58.62 -46.35
CA SER A 9 5.76 -57.41 -46.05
C SER A 9 6.38 -56.75 -44.85
N ARG A 10 7.01 -55.61 -45.05
CA ARG A 10 7.45 -54.76 -43.95
C ARG A 10 6.25 -54.00 -43.41
N ARG A 11 5.75 -54.41 -42.24
CA ARG A 11 4.75 -53.66 -41.51
C ARG A 11 5.40 -52.37 -41.01
N ALA A 12 4.93 -51.25 -41.54
CA ALA A 12 5.25 -49.93 -41.00
C ALA A 12 4.59 -49.76 -39.62
N THR A 13 5.38 -49.58 -38.62
CA THR A 13 4.90 -49.23 -37.29
C THR A 13 4.37 -47.80 -37.29
N PRO A 14 3.18 -47.53 -36.77
CA PRO A 14 2.68 -46.17 -36.69
C PRO A 14 3.51 -45.39 -35.64
N ARG A 15 4.17 -44.35 -36.09
CA ARG A 15 4.80 -43.38 -35.17
C ARG A 15 3.72 -42.79 -34.28
N ARG A 16 3.71 -43.18 -33.01
CA ARG A 16 2.93 -42.49 -31.98
C ARG A 16 3.41 -41.02 -31.95
N ARG A 17 2.59 -40.13 -32.44
CA ARG A 17 2.74 -38.71 -32.18
C ARG A 17 2.62 -38.52 -30.65
N ARG A 18 3.70 -38.16 -30.01
CA ARG A 18 3.65 -37.68 -28.62
C ARG A 18 2.78 -36.43 -28.63
N PRO A 19 1.75 -36.33 -27.78
CA PRO A 19 1.04 -35.09 -27.62
C PRO A 19 2.07 -34.05 -27.17
N GLY A 20 2.20 -32.97 -27.93
CA GLY A 20 3.03 -31.85 -27.54
C GLY A 20 2.54 -31.38 -26.17
N LEU A 21 3.45 -31.34 -25.22
CA LEU A 21 3.24 -30.59 -23.96
C LEU A 21 2.96 -29.15 -24.39
N LEU A 22 1.68 -28.78 -24.42
CA LEU A 22 1.29 -27.39 -24.34
C LEU A 22 1.79 -26.90 -22.99
N ALA A 23 2.96 -26.25 -22.96
CA ALA A 23 3.40 -25.48 -21.83
C ALA A 23 2.37 -24.37 -21.68
N LEU A 24 1.41 -24.56 -20.78
CA LEU A 24 0.60 -23.49 -20.25
C LEU A 24 1.59 -22.57 -19.54
N ALA A 25 2.00 -21.51 -20.24
CA ALA A 25 2.65 -20.38 -19.61
C ALA A 25 1.57 -19.75 -18.70
N VAL A 26 1.54 -20.18 -17.46
CA VAL A 26 0.80 -19.47 -16.40
C VAL A 26 1.51 -18.13 -16.28
N LEU A 27 0.98 -17.13 -16.96
CA LEU A 27 1.36 -15.74 -16.72
C LEU A 27 0.85 -15.43 -15.32
N ALA A 28 1.72 -15.64 -14.33
CA ALA A 28 1.45 -15.18 -12.98
C ALA A 28 1.40 -13.65 -13.05
N LEU A 29 0.18 -13.10 -13.14
CA LEU A 29 -0.06 -11.69 -12.91
C LEU A 29 0.29 -11.45 -11.45
N THR A 30 1.54 -11.07 -11.19
CA THR A 30 1.96 -10.54 -9.90
C THR A 30 1.36 -9.15 -9.77
N LEU A 31 0.10 -9.09 -9.29
CA LEU A 31 -0.45 -7.84 -8.81
C LEU A 31 0.44 -7.35 -7.68
N PRO A 32 0.83 -6.05 -7.66
CA PRO A 32 1.61 -5.51 -6.56
C PRO A 32 0.75 -5.49 -5.30
N PHE A 33 0.76 -6.58 -4.55
CA PHE A 33 -0.01 -6.78 -3.33
C PHE A 33 0.28 -5.69 -2.28
N GLY A 34 1.52 -5.12 -2.27
CA GLY A 34 1.94 -4.07 -1.34
C GLY A 34 1.28 -2.72 -1.59
N ALA A 35 0.95 -2.34 -2.83
CA ALA A 35 0.36 -1.04 -3.15
C ALA A 35 -1.10 -0.91 -2.69
N ALA A 36 -1.90 -1.98 -2.70
CA ALA A 36 -3.29 -1.97 -2.23
C ALA A 36 -3.37 -1.91 -0.70
N GLN A 37 -2.44 -2.55 0.03
CA GLN A 37 -2.39 -2.54 1.49
C GLN A 37 -1.85 -1.23 2.06
N ALA A 38 -0.97 -0.51 1.32
CA ALA A 38 -0.43 0.78 1.71
C ALA A 38 -1.47 1.92 1.62
N ARG A 39 -2.61 1.70 0.96
CA ARG A 39 -3.66 2.73 0.78
C ARG A 39 -4.57 2.91 1.98
N VAL A 40 -4.70 1.91 2.81
CA VAL A 40 -5.53 1.95 4.02
C VAL A 40 -4.74 1.35 5.16
N GLN A 41 -4.61 2.09 6.25
CA GLN A 41 -4.03 1.63 7.51
C GLN A 41 -4.99 1.96 8.65
N GLU A 42 -5.07 1.09 9.63
CA GLU A 42 -5.75 1.36 10.89
C GLU A 42 -4.75 1.21 12.04
N GLY A 43 -4.80 2.13 12.98
CA GLY A 43 -3.93 2.11 14.13
C GLY A 43 -4.05 3.37 14.97
N VAL A 44 -3.17 3.48 15.95
CA VAL A 44 -3.12 4.63 16.83
C VAL A 44 -2.44 5.79 16.13
N VAL A 45 -3.08 6.96 16.16
CA VAL A 45 -2.50 8.23 15.77
C VAL A 45 -2.40 9.17 16.98
N SER A 46 -1.43 10.06 16.95
CA SER A 46 -1.29 11.14 17.91
C SER A 46 -1.24 12.49 17.20
N TRP A 47 -1.01 13.55 17.94
CA TRP A 47 -0.77 14.86 17.37
C TRP A 47 0.41 15.52 18.07
N TYR A 48 1.06 16.47 17.39
CA TYR A 48 2.16 17.26 17.90
C TYR A 48 1.82 18.76 17.84
N GLY A 49 2.30 19.51 18.81
CA GLY A 49 1.76 20.84 19.10
C GLY A 49 2.78 21.96 19.02
N GLU A 50 2.53 22.99 19.81
CA GLU A 50 3.13 24.34 19.72
C GLU A 50 4.66 24.40 19.72
N ARG A 51 5.34 23.51 20.43
CA ARG A 51 6.81 23.53 20.50
C ARG A 51 7.48 23.26 19.14
N PHE A 52 6.74 22.71 18.18
CA PHE A 52 7.21 22.45 16.82
C PHE A 52 6.80 23.54 15.82
N HIS A 53 5.96 24.47 16.24
CA HIS A 53 5.48 25.54 15.38
C HIS A 53 6.64 26.37 14.83
N ASN A 54 6.62 26.64 13.51
CA ASN A 54 7.66 27.33 12.75
C ASN A 54 9.02 26.59 12.67
N ARG A 55 9.09 25.31 13.09
CA ARG A 55 10.27 24.49 12.87
C ARG A 55 10.19 23.80 11.51
N PRO A 56 11.33 23.60 10.82
CA PRO A 56 11.34 22.84 9.58
C PRO A 56 10.88 21.40 9.79
N THR A 57 10.01 20.93 8.92
CA THR A 57 9.63 19.51 8.79
C THR A 57 10.63 18.78 7.90
N ALA A 58 10.51 17.47 7.80
CA ALA A 58 11.37 16.66 6.93
C ALA A 58 11.22 17.01 5.45
N SER A 59 10.07 17.57 5.02
CA SER A 59 9.87 18.06 3.66
C SER A 59 10.56 19.40 3.37
N GLY A 60 11.09 20.07 4.39
CA GLY A 60 11.63 21.44 4.30
C GLY A 60 10.59 22.53 4.53
N GLU A 61 9.31 22.19 4.54
CA GLU A 61 8.21 23.09 4.87
C GLU A 61 8.22 23.39 6.37
N LEU A 62 7.91 24.62 6.77
CA LEU A 62 7.75 24.95 8.17
C LEU A 62 6.45 24.34 8.72
N PHE A 63 6.53 23.76 9.91
CA PHE A 63 5.34 23.25 10.57
C PHE A 63 4.42 24.39 11.00
N ASP A 64 3.16 24.30 10.60
CA ASP A 64 2.10 25.23 10.98
C ASP A 64 1.03 24.46 11.76
N ILE A 65 0.84 24.84 13.03
CA ILE A 65 -0.15 24.20 13.91
C ILE A 65 -1.59 24.34 13.39
N ALA A 66 -1.86 25.38 12.60
CA ALA A 66 -3.18 25.65 12.03
C ALA A 66 -3.41 24.97 10.67
N ALA A 67 -2.39 24.40 10.06
CA ALA A 67 -2.51 23.67 8.81
C ALA A 67 -2.96 22.22 9.03
N LEU A 68 -3.62 21.65 8.02
CA LEU A 68 -4.06 20.26 8.04
C LEU A 68 -2.97 19.35 7.45
N THR A 69 -2.04 18.94 8.28
CA THR A 69 -0.87 18.15 7.89
C THR A 69 -0.64 16.97 8.83
N MET A 70 0.19 16.05 8.39
CA MET A 70 0.59 14.89 9.18
C MET A 70 2.03 14.47 8.90
N ALA A 71 2.64 13.83 9.90
CA ALA A 71 3.84 13.02 9.74
C ALA A 71 3.45 11.57 9.47
N HIS A 72 4.14 10.94 8.54
CA HIS A 72 4.01 9.51 8.26
C HIS A 72 5.41 8.92 7.98
N PRO A 73 5.66 7.66 8.38
CA PRO A 73 6.99 7.06 8.22
C PRO A 73 7.45 6.91 6.78
N SER A 74 6.54 6.72 5.81
CA SER A 74 6.92 6.32 4.46
C SER A 74 6.11 6.93 3.32
N LEU A 75 4.92 7.46 3.55
CA LEU A 75 4.13 8.06 2.46
C LEU A 75 4.85 9.27 1.86
N PRO A 76 4.85 9.43 0.53
CA PRO A 76 5.49 10.57 -0.11
C PRO A 76 4.97 11.91 0.40
N PHE A 77 5.85 12.91 0.48
CA PHE A 77 5.43 14.28 0.79
C PHE A 77 4.45 14.78 -0.26
N GLY A 78 3.42 15.50 0.18
CA GLY A 78 2.34 15.97 -0.68
C GLY A 78 1.16 15.00 -0.80
N THR A 79 1.31 13.76 -0.35
CA THR A 79 0.22 12.78 -0.38
C THR A 79 -0.95 13.27 0.46
N LYS A 80 -2.15 13.29 -0.12
CA LYS A 80 -3.39 13.56 0.58
C LYS A 80 -3.95 12.30 1.19
N VAL A 81 -4.35 12.40 2.44
CA VAL A 81 -4.81 11.29 3.27
C VAL A 81 -6.09 11.70 3.98
N ARG A 82 -7.13 10.88 3.87
CA ARG A 82 -8.29 11.00 4.75
C ARG A 82 -8.01 10.27 6.04
N VAL A 83 -8.09 10.98 7.14
CA VAL A 83 -8.00 10.41 8.48
C VAL A 83 -9.39 10.38 9.10
N THR A 84 -9.81 9.21 9.55
CA THR A 84 -11.09 9.02 10.22
C THR A 84 -10.83 8.59 11.66
N ASN A 85 -11.38 9.36 12.61
CA ASN A 85 -11.39 8.97 14.01
C ASN A 85 -12.44 7.86 14.18
N LEU A 86 -11.99 6.64 14.45
CA LEU A 86 -12.89 5.48 14.57
C LEU A 86 -13.77 5.51 15.80
N ARG A 87 -13.47 6.38 16.76
CA ARG A 87 -14.26 6.51 17.98
C ARG A 87 -15.55 7.34 17.76
N ASN A 88 -15.48 8.39 16.94
CA ASN A 88 -16.61 9.31 16.73
C ASN A 88 -17.05 9.43 15.27
N GLY A 89 -16.36 8.79 14.33
CA GLY A 89 -16.67 8.81 12.90
C GLY A 89 -16.29 10.09 12.16
N ARG A 90 -15.71 11.09 12.83
CA ARG A 90 -15.24 12.32 12.17
C ARG A 90 -14.06 12.01 11.25
N SER A 91 -13.99 12.72 10.14
CA SER A 91 -12.87 12.61 9.21
C SER A 91 -12.38 13.99 8.76
N VAL A 92 -11.10 14.03 8.36
CA VAL A 92 -10.45 15.21 7.81
C VAL A 92 -9.44 14.78 6.76
N VAL A 93 -9.24 15.60 5.74
CA VAL A 93 -8.19 15.38 4.75
C VAL A 93 -6.96 16.20 5.15
N VAL A 94 -5.82 15.52 5.24
CA VAL A 94 -4.54 16.13 5.59
C VAL A 94 -3.51 15.84 4.50
N ARG A 95 -2.41 16.58 4.52
CA ARG A 95 -1.28 16.41 3.61
C ARG A 95 -0.05 15.94 4.37
N VAL A 96 0.63 14.94 3.85
CA VAL A 96 1.90 14.46 4.43
C VAL A 96 3.01 15.48 4.14
N ASN A 97 3.65 15.98 5.18
CA ASN A 97 4.78 16.91 5.04
C ASN A 97 5.95 16.62 6.00
N ASP A 98 5.86 15.55 6.78
CA ASP A 98 6.89 15.21 7.75
C ASP A 98 7.08 13.70 7.86
N ARG A 99 8.14 13.28 8.53
CA ARG A 99 8.50 11.88 8.78
C ARG A 99 8.33 11.53 10.25
N GLY A 100 7.92 10.30 10.49
CA GLY A 100 7.60 9.73 11.78
C GLY A 100 6.12 9.37 11.88
N PRO A 101 5.70 8.83 13.03
CA PRO A 101 6.51 8.45 14.19
C PRO A 101 7.39 7.21 13.93
N PHE A 102 8.51 7.09 14.64
CA PHE A 102 9.43 5.96 14.53
C PHE A 102 9.49 5.10 15.80
N VAL A 103 8.75 5.49 16.81
CA VAL A 103 8.68 4.80 18.12
C VAL A 103 7.24 4.42 18.46
N GLY A 104 7.07 3.26 19.06
CA GLY A 104 5.77 2.74 19.47
C GLY A 104 4.95 2.20 18.28
N ALA A 105 3.67 1.94 18.55
CA ALA A 105 2.74 1.37 17.60
C ALA A 105 1.93 2.43 16.83
N ARG A 106 2.32 3.70 16.91
CA ARG A 106 1.64 4.80 16.22
C ARG A 106 1.92 4.77 14.73
N ILE A 107 0.89 5.01 13.94
CA ILE A 107 0.99 4.98 12.47
C ILE A 107 1.15 6.36 11.85
N ALA A 108 0.76 7.42 12.56
CA ALA A 108 0.88 8.81 12.11
C ALA A 108 0.82 9.77 13.28
N ASP A 109 1.37 10.96 13.09
CA ASP A 109 1.22 12.10 14.00
C ASP A 109 0.59 13.26 13.23
N LEU A 110 -0.52 13.77 13.73
CA LEU A 110 -1.29 14.83 13.08
C LEU A 110 -0.92 16.22 13.60
N SER A 111 -1.22 17.25 12.82
CA SER A 111 -1.18 18.61 13.30
C SER A 111 -2.26 18.84 14.36
N GLN A 112 -2.06 19.88 15.17
CA GLN A 112 -3.05 20.26 16.19
C GLN A 112 -4.40 20.59 15.55
N ALA A 113 -4.44 21.32 14.45
CA ALA A 113 -5.68 21.65 13.75
C ALA A 113 -6.43 20.40 13.28
N ALA A 114 -5.73 19.40 12.76
CA ALA A 114 -6.33 18.13 12.36
C ALA A 114 -6.90 17.37 13.56
N ALA A 115 -6.17 17.31 14.66
CA ALA A 115 -6.61 16.66 15.89
C ALA A 115 -7.86 17.35 16.49
N ASP A 116 -7.92 18.67 16.42
CA ASP A 116 -9.09 19.43 16.85
C ASP A 116 -10.32 19.09 16.02
N MET A 117 -10.20 19.10 14.70
CA MET A 117 -11.28 18.73 13.79
C MET A 117 -11.76 17.28 14.00
N LEU A 118 -10.87 16.38 14.35
CA LEU A 118 -11.17 14.99 14.64
C LEU A 118 -11.68 14.76 16.08
N GLY A 119 -11.59 15.79 16.94
CA GLY A 119 -12.13 15.73 18.30
C GLY A 119 -11.32 14.92 19.29
N PHE A 120 -9.98 14.83 19.15
CA PHE A 120 -9.17 14.07 20.10
C PHE A 120 -8.00 14.85 20.76
N LEU A 121 -8.04 16.19 20.73
CA LEU A 121 -7.00 17.01 21.39
C LEU A 121 -6.72 16.59 22.82
N ARG A 122 -7.79 16.40 23.62
CA ARG A 122 -7.65 16.06 25.04
C ARG A 122 -7.12 14.65 25.28
N ARG A 123 -7.54 13.70 24.44
CA ARG A 123 -7.07 12.31 24.55
C ARG A 123 -5.61 12.16 24.13
N GLY A 124 -5.14 13.03 23.25
CA GLY A 124 -3.78 12.99 22.71
C GLY A 124 -3.54 11.87 21.69
N VAL A 125 -4.25 10.76 21.80
CA VAL A 125 -4.19 9.62 20.91
C VAL A 125 -5.59 9.08 20.65
N VAL A 126 -5.76 8.47 19.46
CA VAL A 126 -7.01 7.81 19.08
C VAL A 126 -6.74 6.72 18.06
N HIS A 127 -7.57 5.70 18.02
CA HIS A 127 -7.59 4.76 16.91
C HIS A 127 -8.22 5.43 15.69
N ALA A 128 -7.51 5.39 14.59
CA ALA A 128 -7.92 6.03 13.33
C ALA A 128 -7.71 5.09 12.15
N ARG A 129 -8.47 5.37 11.08
CA ARG A 129 -8.19 4.84 9.75
C ARG A 129 -7.59 5.94 8.92
N ILE A 130 -6.52 5.65 8.23
CA ILE A 130 -5.94 6.53 7.22
C ILE A 130 -6.12 5.91 5.84
N GLU A 131 -6.58 6.71 4.89
CA GLU A 131 -6.82 6.32 3.50
C GLU A 131 -6.07 7.26 2.57
N VAL A 132 -5.18 6.71 1.75
CA VAL A 132 -4.44 7.49 0.76
C VAL A 132 -5.39 7.88 -0.38
N LEU A 133 -5.52 9.20 -0.63
CA LEU A 133 -6.39 9.74 -1.68
C LEU A 133 -5.63 10.00 -2.98
N GLY A 134 -4.31 10.16 -2.92
CA GLY A 134 -3.45 10.45 -4.05
C GLY A 134 -2.55 11.66 -3.82
N ASP A 135 -1.83 12.03 -4.87
CA ASP A 135 -1.00 13.22 -4.91
C ASP A 135 -1.77 14.38 -5.54
N ASP A 136 -1.35 15.57 -5.25
CA ASP A 136 -1.78 16.74 -6.01
C ASP A 136 -1.13 16.79 -7.40
#